data_c01dbdf28fab08f38e9bda22a4cde804
#
_entry.id   c01dbdf28fab08f38e9bda22a4cde804
#
_cell.length_a   1.000
_cell.length_b   1.000
_cell.length_c   1.000
_cell.angle_alpha   90.00
_cell.angle_beta   90.00
_cell.angle_gamma   90.00
#
_symmetry.space_group_name_H-M   'P 1'
#
loop_
_entity.id
_entity.type
_entity.pdbx_description
1 polymer ?
#
loop_
_entity_poly.entity_id
_entity_poly.type
_entity_poly.pdbx_seq_one_letter_code
_entity_poly.pdbx_strand_id
1 'polypeptide(L)'
;MSASRTVRRIAATALAAGSVVAVVAMPASADSDNGHGHGRHQSYSTVVLGDIQYDSPGRDDWSNQSLNREWVEVTNTGRRAVNLRGWSLTDRSGNLYRFDDLRLAGRATVRVHTGRGNDTRRDVYQDSRDYIWSNYADKATLRDDHGRTVDTHSWGYRR
;
A
#
# COMPACT_ATOMS: atom_id res chain seq x y z
N MET A 1 12.60 29.61 -2.11
CA MET A 1 12.35 28.95 -3.41
C MET A 1 11.59 27.68 -3.11
N SER A 2 10.28 27.70 -3.37
CA SER A 2 9.36 26.59 -3.03
C SER A 2 9.30 25.62 -4.23
N ALA A 3 9.76 24.40 -4.04
CA ALA A 3 9.65 23.37 -5.08
C ALA A 3 8.24 22.78 -5.02
N SER A 4 7.40 23.14 -6.00
CA SER A 4 6.10 22.52 -6.23
C SER A 4 6.31 21.04 -6.57
N ARG A 5 5.89 20.16 -5.66
CA ARG A 5 5.83 18.72 -5.92
C ARG A 5 4.58 18.42 -6.73
N THR A 6 4.76 18.09 -7.99
CA THR A 6 3.69 17.70 -8.90
C THR A 6 3.28 16.26 -8.60
N VAL A 7 2.11 16.08 -8.01
CA VAL A 7 1.50 14.75 -7.84
C VAL A 7 1.06 14.23 -9.21
N ARG A 8 1.69 13.18 -9.69
CA ARG A 8 1.30 12.52 -10.96
C ARG A 8 0.23 11.48 -10.66
N ARG A 9 -1.01 11.81 -10.99
CA ARG A 9 -2.09 10.83 -11.10
C ARG A 9 -1.87 10.00 -12.35
N ILE A 10 -1.62 8.71 -12.21
CA ILE A 10 -1.58 7.78 -13.34
C ILE A 10 -2.90 7.00 -13.32
N ALA A 11 -3.76 7.29 -14.29
CA ALA A 11 -4.90 6.45 -14.59
C ALA A 11 -4.38 5.16 -15.24
N ALA A 12 -4.56 4.02 -14.60
CA ALA A 12 -4.17 2.74 -15.14
C ALA A 12 -5.23 2.27 -16.14
N THR A 13 -4.93 2.37 -17.43
CA THR A 13 -5.72 1.74 -18.49
C THR A 13 -5.27 0.29 -18.61
N ALA A 14 -6.12 -0.65 -18.25
CA ALA A 14 -5.87 -2.07 -18.42
C ALA A 14 -6.04 -2.48 -19.89
N LEU A 15 -4.96 -2.86 -20.55
CA LEU A 15 -4.99 -3.56 -21.85
C LEU A 15 -4.86 -5.06 -21.59
N ALA A 16 -5.92 -5.80 -21.91
CA ALA A 16 -5.92 -7.25 -21.96
C ALA A 16 -5.20 -7.72 -23.22
N ALA A 17 -4.17 -8.53 -23.07
CA ALA A 17 -3.54 -9.24 -24.18
C ALA A 17 -3.42 -10.73 -23.85
N GLY A 18 -3.87 -11.54 -24.80
CA GLY A 18 -4.16 -12.94 -24.71
C GLY A 18 -2.97 -13.88 -24.51
N SER A 19 -3.30 -15.01 -23.87
CA SER A 19 -2.42 -16.11 -23.53
C SER A 19 -2.15 -17.01 -24.74
N VAL A 20 -0.89 -17.28 -25.03
CA VAL A 20 -0.47 -18.44 -25.85
C VAL A 20 0.24 -19.40 -24.90
N VAL A 21 -0.35 -20.58 -24.69
CA VAL A 21 0.24 -21.69 -23.93
C VAL A 21 1.12 -22.50 -24.87
N ALA A 22 2.42 -22.48 -24.68
CA ALA A 22 3.32 -23.44 -25.30
C ALA A 22 3.74 -24.48 -24.25
N VAL A 23 3.29 -25.72 -24.44
CA VAL A 23 3.74 -26.88 -23.66
C VAL A 23 5.04 -27.39 -24.26
N VAL A 24 6.12 -27.26 -23.51
CA VAL A 24 7.41 -27.90 -23.83
C VAL A 24 7.62 -29.03 -22.82
N ALA A 25 7.62 -30.26 -23.31
CA ALA A 25 8.01 -31.42 -22.54
C ALA A 25 9.53 -31.46 -22.35
N MET A 26 9.99 -31.57 -21.11
CA MET A 26 11.40 -31.79 -20.78
C MET A 26 11.66 -33.22 -20.34
N PRO A 27 12.80 -33.83 -20.76
CA PRO A 27 13.18 -35.16 -20.30
C PRO A 27 13.70 -35.13 -18.85
N ALA A 28 13.34 -36.15 -18.12
CA ALA A 28 13.86 -36.39 -16.78
C ALA A 28 15.33 -36.79 -16.82
N SER A 29 16.19 -35.99 -16.17
CA SER A 29 17.51 -36.43 -15.79
C SER A 29 17.55 -36.54 -14.27
N ALA A 30 17.69 -37.79 -13.80
CA ALA A 30 18.02 -38.06 -12.41
C ALA A 30 19.51 -37.76 -12.22
N ASP A 31 19.81 -36.78 -11.35
CA ASP A 31 21.14 -36.63 -10.81
C ASP A 31 21.05 -36.36 -9.30
N SER A 32 21.60 -37.26 -8.55
CA SER A 32 21.68 -37.20 -7.10
C SER A 32 22.77 -36.22 -6.74
N ASP A 33 22.43 -35.09 -6.15
CA ASP A 33 23.44 -34.32 -5.46
C ASP A 33 22.90 -33.71 -4.15
N ASN A 34 23.70 -33.86 -3.12
CA ASN A 34 23.54 -33.38 -1.77
C ASN A 34 23.46 -31.85 -1.73
N GLY A 35 22.28 -31.30 -1.99
CA GLY A 35 21.99 -29.88 -1.89
C GLY A 35 21.48 -29.50 -0.51
N HIS A 36 22.31 -28.87 0.29
CA HIS A 36 21.90 -28.15 1.50
C HIS A 36 20.69 -27.31 1.21
N GLY A 37 19.54 -27.71 1.72
CA GLY A 37 18.29 -26.95 1.58
C GLY A 37 18.46 -25.56 2.20
N HIS A 38 18.76 -24.58 1.35
CA HIS A 38 18.56 -23.18 1.70
C HIS A 38 17.04 -22.98 1.78
N GLY A 39 16.49 -23.22 2.96
CA GLY A 39 15.14 -22.84 3.27
C GLY A 39 14.99 -21.37 2.85
N ARG A 40 14.16 -21.08 1.83
CA ARG A 40 13.75 -19.73 1.54
C ARG A 40 13.06 -19.23 2.80
N HIS A 41 13.79 -18.51 3.62
CA HIS A 41 13.19 -17.71 4.67
C HIS A 41 12.27 -16.71 3.94
N GLN A 42 10.98 -16.98 3.93
CA GLN A 42 10.01 -15.96 3.63
C GLN A 42 10.20 -14.89 4.70
N SER A 43 10.94 -13.84 4.38
CA SER A 43 11.05 -12.70 5.26
C SER A 43 9.69 -12.00 5.22
N TYR A 44 8.86 -12.29 6.21
CA TYR A 44 7.64 -11.53 6.44
C TYR A 44 8.04 -10.07 6.65
N SER A 45 7.39 -9.18 5.93
CA SER A 45 7.58 -7.75 6.13
C SER A 45 7.24 -7.41 7.58
N THR A 46 8.04 -6.55 8.19
CA THR A 46 7.73 -5.98 9.50
C THR A 46 6.80 -4.77 9.40
N VAL A 47 6.46 -4.36 8.20
CA VAL A 47 5.53 -3.25 7.96
C VAL A 47 4.14 -3.82 7.74
N VAL A 48 3.17 -3.29 8.47
CA VAL A 48 1.78 -3.74 8.47
C VAL A 48 0.83 -2.53 8.41
N LEU A 49 -0.40 -2.76 8.02
CA LEU A 49 -1.49 -1.81 8.21
C LEU A 49 -1.89 -1.80 9.69
N GLY A 50 -2.00 -0.61 10.27
CA GLY A 50 -2.51 -0.38 11.61
C GLY A 50 -3.99 -0.02 11.59
N ASP A 51 -4.38 0.94 12.44
CA ASP A 51 -5.75 1.42 12.51
C ASP A 51 -6.15 2.14 11.22
N ILE A 52 -7.45 2.05 10.89
CA ILE A 52 -8.04 2.70 9.72
C ILE A 52 -9.26 3.49 10.17
N GLN A 53 -9.22 4.81 9.96
CA GLN A 53 -10.36 5.69 10.12
C GLN A 53 -10.96 5.94 8.73
N TYR A 54 -11.84 5.04 8.30
CA TYR A 54 -12.52 5.12 7.00
C TYR A 54 -13.78 5.97 7.02
N ASP A 55 -14.39 6.16 8.19
CA ASP A 55 -15.58 7.00 8.40
C ASP A 55 -15.14 8.27 9.13
N SER A 56 -15.06 9.37 8.39
CA SER A 56 -14.61 10.66 8.93
C SER A 56 -15.56 11.13 10.04
N PRO A 57 -15.07 11.43 11.27
CA PRO A 57 -15.95 11.86 12.34
C PRO A 57 -16.70 13.14 11.99
N GLY A 58 -18.02 13.11 12.15
CA GLY A 58 -18.92 14.25 11.93
C GLY A 58 -19.64 14.16 10.59
N ARG A 59 -19.88 15.30 9.95
CA ARG A 59 -20.58 15.38 8.67
C ARG A 59 -19.56 15.30 7.52
N ASP A 60 -19.85 14.47 6.54
CA ASP A 60 -19.11 14.44 5.28
C ASP A 60 -19.43 15.66 4.42
N ASP A 61 -18.61 16.69 4.53
CA ASP A 61 -18.83 17.99 3.87
C ASP A 61 -17.79 18.31 2.79
N TRP A 62 -16.94 17.33 2.43
CA TRP A 62 -15.83 17.45 1.47
C TRP A 62 -14.82 18.55 1.80
N SER A 63 -14.89 19.15 2.98
CA SER A 63 -13.85 20.06 3.43
C SER A 63 -12.52 19.29 3.59
N ASN A 64 -11.41 19.99 3.37
CA ASN A 64 -10.10 19.37 3.59
C ASN A 64 -9.93 18.89 5.04
N GLN A 65 -10.59 19.53 5.98
CA GLN A 65 -10.58 19.10 7.38
C GLN A 65 -11.31 17.75 7.54
N SER A 66 -12.47 17.57 6.90
CA SER A 66 -13.20 16.31 6.93
C SER A 66 -12.43 15.21 6.22
N LEU A 67 -11.89 15.48 5.01
CA LEU A 67 -11.05 14.54 4.27
C LEU A 67 -9.82 14.09 5.07
N ASN A 68 -9.18 14.98 5.84
CA ASN A 68 -8.02 14.64 6.64
C ASN A 68 -8.34 13.90 7.95
N ARG A 69 -9.62 13.76 8.31
CA ARG A 69 -10.07 12.86 9.38
C ARG A 69 -10.22 11.42 8.91
N GLU A 70 -10.18 11.19 7.61
CA GLU A 70 -10.06 9.88 6.99
C GLU A 70 -8.58 9.55 6.78
N TRP A 71 -8.12 8.41 7.31
CA TRP A 71 -6.71 8.03 7.24
C TRP A 71 -6.50 6.52 7.43
N VAL A 72 -5.33 6.04 6.99
CA VAL A 72 -4.82 4.68 7.21
C VAL A 72 -3.45 4.76 7.87
N GLU A 73 -3.24 3.99 8.91
CA GLU A 73 -1.93 3.84 9.54
C GLU A 73 -1.10 2.75 8.86
N VAL A 74 0.19 3.05 8.69
CA VAL A 74 1.22 2.09 8.28
C VAL A 74 2.26 2.04 9.37
N THR A 75 2.45 0.87 9.97
CA THR A 75 3.29 0.66 11.15
C THR A 75 4.45 -0.27 10.86
N ASN A 76 5.64 0.14 11.23
CA ASN A 76 6.81 -0.74 11.24
C ASN A 76 6.93 -1.41 12.62
N THR A 77 6.54 -2.67 12.73
CA THR A 77 6.62 -3.47 13.96
C THR A 77 8.04 -3.97 14.27
N GLY A 78 8.97 -3.81 13.31
CA GLY A 78 10.37 -4.17 13.47
C GLY A 78 11.17 -3.17 14.29
N ARG A 79 12.44 -3.50 14.53
CA ARG A 79 13.38 -2.61 15.24
C ARG A 79 14.20 -1.74 14.29
N ARG A 80 14.34 -2.15 13.02
CA ARG A 80 15.10 -1.44 12.01
C ARG A 80 14.19 -0.56 11.18
N ALA A 81 14.69 0.60 10.74
CA ALA A 81 13.95 1.46 9.84
C ALA A 81 13.78 0.80 8.47
N VAL A 82 12.61 0.99 7.85
CA VAL A 82 12.27 0.54 6.49
C VAL A 82 12.08 1.77 5.60
N ASN A 83 12.64 1.73 4.40
CA ASN A 83 12.37 2.75 3.38
C ASN A 83 11.12 2.35 2.61
N LEU A 84 10.10 3.20 2.64
CA LEU A 84 8.83 2.98 1.95
C LEU A 84 8.82 3.57 0.53
N ARG A 85 9.94 4.10 0.03
CA ARG A 85 10.01 4.66 -1.32
C ARG A 85 9.52 3.65 -2.36
N GLY A 86 8.54 4.07 -3.19
CA GLY A 86 7.95 3.23 -4.22
C GLY A 86 6.86 2.27 -3.72
N TRP A 87 6.68 2.14 -2.41
CA TRP A 87 5.56 1.38 -1.86
C TRP A 87 4.24 2.06 -2.20
N SER A 88 3.16 1.32 -2.12
CA SER A 88 1.84 1.84 -2.46
C SER A 88 0.76 1.33 -1.52
N LEU A 89 -0.24 2.19 -1.29
CA LEU A 89 -1.47 1.89 -0.59
C LEU A 89 -2.64 2.09 -1.56
N THR A 90 -3.52 1.09 -1.68
CA THR A 90 -4.69 1.14 -2.58
C THR A 90 -5.95 0.73 -1.85
N ASP A 91 -7.09 1.33 -2.24
CA ASP A 91 -8.42 0.87 -1.89
C ASP A 91 -8.90 -0.25 -2.86
N ARG A 92 -10.15 -0.69 -2.69
CA ARG A 92 -10.79 -1.66 -3.60
C ARG A 92 -11.07 -1.07 -4.99
N SER A 93 -11.31 0.22 -5.10
CA SER A 93 -11.68 0.92 -6.34
C SER A 93 -10.46 1.26 -7.21
N GLY A 94 -9.24 1.09 -6.68
CA GLY A 94 -7.99 1.36 -7.38
C GLY A 94 -7.44 2.77 -7.15
N ASN A 95 -7.98 3.51 -6.17
CA ASN A 95 -7.33 4.74 -5.73
C ASN A 95 -5.96 4.39 -5.14
N LEU A 96 -4.91 5.06 -5.63
CA LEU A 96 -3.52 4.72 -5.35
C LEU A 96 -2.80 5.89 -4.70
N TYR A 97 -2.27 5.67 -3.51
CA TYR A 97 -1.23 6.47 -2.90
C TYR A 97 0.12 5.79 -3.06
N ARG A 98 1.16 6.52 -3.45
CA ARG A 98 2.54 6.05 -3.56
C ARG A 98 3.43 6.83 -2.62
N PHE A 99 4.15 6.11 -1.78
CA PHE A 99 5.17 6.69 -0.90
C PHE A 99 6.38 7.14 -1.74
N ASP A 100 6.77 8.41 -1.63
CA ASP A 100 7.93 8.95 -2.33
C ASP A 100 9.24 8.67 -1.59
N ASP A 101 9.55 9.46 -0.59
CA ASP A 101 10.80 9.35 0.17
C ASP A 101 10.49 9.37 1.68
N LEU A 102 9.91 8.26 2.15
CA LEU A 102 9.58 8.09 3.56
C LEU A 102 10.38 6.94 4.17
N ARG A 103 11.23 7.28 5.14
CA ARG A 103 11.93 6.31 5.98
C ARG A 103 11.16 6.11 7.28
N LEU A 104 10.45 5.01 7.41
CA LEU A 104 9.69 4.64 8.59
C LEU A 104 10.62 3.99 9.62
N ALA A 105 10.88 4.69 10.72
CA ALA A 105 11.76 4.20 11.79
C ALA A 105 11.22 2.90 12.42
N GLY A 106 12.09 2.15 13.08
CA GLY A 106 11.65 0.98 13.85
C GLY A 106 10.65 1.39 14.93
N ARG A 107 9.56 0.64 15.06
CA ARG A 107 8.45 0.88 16.00
C ARG A 107 7.66 2.16 15.74
N ALA A 108 7.83 2.79 14.57
CA ALA A 108 7.09 3.99 14.19
C ALA A 108 5.87 3.67 13.35
N THR A 109 4.91 4.60 13.40
CA THR A 109 3.70 4.62 12.59
C THR A 109 3.66 5.92 11.79
N VAL A 110 3.14 5.85 10.56
CA VAL A 110 2.78 6.99 9.73
C VAL A 110 1.31 6.88 9.36
N ARG A 111 0.58 8.01 9.37
CA ARG A 111 -0.78 8.13 8.88
C ARG A 111 -0.78 8.65 7.46
N VAL A 112 -1.55 7.99 6.61
CA VAL A 112 -1.82 8.41 5.23
C VAL A 112 -3.20 9.03 5.21
N HIS A 113 -3.28 10.36 5.21
CA HIS A 113 -4.53 11.11 5.19
C HIS A 113 -5.07 11.27 3.76
N THR A 114 -6.37 11.28 3.60
CA THR A 114 -7.03 11.39 2.28
C THR A 114 -6.88 12.78 1.67
N GLY A 115 -7.06 13.84 2.44
CA GLY A 115 -7.02 15.22 1.96
C GLY A 115 -5.61 15.75 1.71
N ARG A 116 -5.46 17.07 1.80
CA ARG A 116 -4.22 17.80 1.52
C ARG A 116 -3.56 18.29 2.79
N GLY A 117 -2.21 18.26 2.79
CA GLY A 117 -1.40 18.78 3.89
C GLY A 117 0.09 18.80 3.54
N ASN A 118 0.91 19.05 4.56
CA ASN A 118 2.36 19.00 4.43
C ASN A 118 2.87 17.68 5.02
N ASP A 119 3.56 16.91 4.20
CA ASP A 119 4.12 15.63 4.61
C ASP A 119 5.16 15.81 5.71
N THR A 120 5.05 14.94 6.71
CA THR A 120 5.97 14.81 7.82
C THR A 120 6.44 13.35 7.94
N ARG A 121 7.18 13.03 8.99
CA ARG A 121 7.54 11.64 9.30
C ARG A 121 6.39 10.83 9.90
N ARG A 122 5.30 11.49 10.32
CA ARG A 122 4.15 10.86 10.99
C ARG A 122 2.85 10.97 10.21
N ASP A 123 2.74 11.96 9.34
CA ASP A 123 1.55 12.28 8.58
C ASP A 123 1.94 12.56 7.13
N VAL A 124 1.32 11.88 6.21
CA VAL A 124 1.46 12.09 4.76
C VAL A 124 0.06 12.18 4.14
N TYR A 125 -0.03 12.80 2.96
CA TYR A 125 -1.31 13.20 2.39
C TYR A 125 -1.45 12.72 0.96
N GLN A 126 -2.66 12.18 0.62
CA GLN A 126 -2.98 11.70 -0.72
C GLN A 126 -3.35 12.82 -1.68
N ASP A 127 -3.53 14.06 -1.17
CA ASP A 127 -3.97 15.24 -1.93
C ASP A 127 -5.31 15.04 -2.66
N SER A 128 -6.16 14.14 -2.17
CA SER A 128 -7.48 13.91 -2.73
C SER A 128 -8.40 15.11 -2.47
N ARG A 129 -9.41 15.24 -3.31
CA ARG A 129 -10.53 16.17 -3.14
C ARG A 129 -11.83 15.44 -2.84
N ASP A 130 -11.75 14.11 -2.70
CA ASP A 130 -12.87 13.23 -2.44
C ASP A 130 -12.49 12.18 -1.41
N TYR A 131 -13.49 11.59 -0.73
CA TYR A 131 -13.26 10.45 0.16
C TYR A 131 -12.76 9.25 -0.65
N ILE A 132 -11.83 8.52 -0.10
CA ILE A 132 -11.21 7.36 -0.75
C ILE A 132 -11.76 6.07 -0.15
N TRP A 133 -11.89 6.04 1.18
CA TRP A 133 -12.27 4.83 1.88
C TRP A 133 -13.78 4.76 2.04
N SER A 134 -14.40 3.66 1.60
CA SER A 134 -15.85 3.48 1.71
C SER A 134 -16.25 3.23 3.16
N ASN A 135 -17.23 4.01 3.67
CA ASN A 135 -17.79 3.83 5.02
C ASN A 135 -18.52 2.48 5.18
N TYR A 136 -18.94 1.83 4.08
CA TYR A 136 -19.72 0.59 4.13
C TYR A 136 -18.87 -0.66 3.98
N ALA A 137 -17.98 -0.70 3.00
CA ALA A 137 -17.14 -1.86 2.75
C ALA A 137 -15.98 -1.50 1.83
N ASP A 138 -14.76 -1.83 2.24
CA ASP A 138 -13.57 -1.61 1.44
C ASP A 138 -12.44 -2.58 1.82
N LYS A 139 -11.31 -2.41 1.15
CA LYS A 139 -10.08 -3.15 1.41
C LYS A 139 -8.87 -2.27 1.16
N ALA A 140 -8.14 -1.95 2.21
CA ALA A 140 -6.82 -1.37 2.10
C ALA A 140 -5.80 -2.46 1.73
N THR A 141 -4.94 -2.20 0.75
CA THR A 141 -3.87 -3.10 0.33
C THR A 141 -2.55 -2.35 0.30
N LEU A 142 -1.60 -2.78 1.12
CA LEU A 142 -0.23 -2.28 1.13
C LEU A 142 0.65 -3.16 0.25
N ARG A 143 1.41 -2.56 -0.66
CA ARG A 143 2.36 -3.25 -1.55
C ARG A 143 3.75 -2.66 -1.43
N ASP A 144 4.77 -3.49 -1.57
CA ASP A 144 6.16 -3.03 -1.63
C ASP A 144 6.52 -2.40 -2.99
N ASP A 145 7.76 -1.96 -3.14
CA ASP A 145 8.31 -1.35 -4.35
C ASP A 145 8.41 -2.32 -5.55
N HIS A 146 8.25 -3.63 -5.30
CA HIS A 146 8.14 -4.67 -6.33
C HIS A 146 6.70 -5.04 -6.67
N GLY A 147 5.71 -4.34 -6.08
CA GLY A 147 4.28 -4.60 -6.27
C GLY A 147 3.74 -5.82 -5.53
N ARG A 148 4.55 -6.46 -4.67
CA ARG A 148 4.12 -7.61 -3.86
C ARG A 148 3.24 -7.12 -2.72
N THR A 149 2.11 -7.79 -2.50
CA THR A 149 1.25 -7.50 -1.35
C THR A 149 1.99 -7.80 -0.05
N VAL A 150 2.08 -6.79 0.80
CA VAL A 150 2.70 -6.85 2.12
C VAL A 150 1.66 -7.13 3.18
N ASP A 151 0.54 -6.38 3.12
CA ASP A 151 -0.56 -6.54 4.06
C ASP A 151 -1.89 -6.08 3.45
N THR A 152 -3.00 -6.56 4.01
CA THR A 152 -4.35 -6.18 3.61
C THR A 152 -5.27 -6.09 4.82
N HIS A 153 -6.10 -5.06 4.85
CA HIS A 153 -7.16 -4.90 5.84
C HIS A 153 -8.49 -4.66 5.13
N SER A 154 -9.52 -5.43 5.48
CA SER A 154 -10.85 -5.31 4.89
C SER A 154 -11.89 -5.06 5.96
N TRP A 155 -12.86 -4.20 5.66
CA TRP A 155 -14.03 -3.95 6.51
C TRP A 155 -15.32 -4.01 5.71
N GLY A 156 -16.47 -4.03 6.42
CA GLY A 156 -17.80 -4.12 5.83
C GLY A 156 -18.36 -5.53 5.78
N TYR A 157 -19.52 -5.70 5.18
CA TYR A 157 -20.28 -6.94 5.21
C TYR A 157 -19.59 -8.06 4.43
N ARG A 158 -19.26 -9.15 5.13
CA ARG A 158 -19.14 -10.47 4.50
C ARG A 158 -20.57 -11.00 4.30
N ARG A 159 -21.01 -11.04 3.08
CA ARG A 159 -22.16 -11.92 2.72
C ARG A 159 -21.68 -13.33 2.53
#